data_c5c62d9a832838b0b668903716eaac57
#
_entry.id   c5c62d9a832838b0b668903716eaac57
#
_cell.length_a   1.000
_cell.length_b   1.000
_cell.length_c   1.000
_cell.angle_alpha   90.00
_cell.angle_beta   90.00
_cell.angle_gamma   90.00
#
_symmetry.space_group_name_H-M   'P 1'
#
loop_
_entity.id
_entity.type
_entity.pdbx_description
1 polymer ?
#
loop_
_entity_poly.entity_id
_entity_poly.type
_entity_poly.pdbx_seq_one_letter_code
_entity_poly.pdbx_strand_id
1 'polypeptide(L)'
;KERAVKDEIFKEPIKKQFEFDASVASVFDDMIGRSVPYYSASQKLIADFLAQILPQGASAIDLGCSTASTLLALWGKRSDLVLKGVDNAPAMLQNARAKIEAYGARIELELADILECEFDARDAVLMNYTLQFIRPPRRQDFVAKIYRALNDGGVFVFSEKLIFEDKTLSKNMIEIYEKYKL
;
A
#
# COMPACT_ATOMS: atom_id res chain seq x y z
N LYS A 1 -8.99 1.40 27.71
CA LYS A 1 -9.65 0.96 26.43
C LYS A 1 -9.94 2.23 25.65
N GLU A 2 -9.00 2.67 24.83
CA GLU A 2 -9.23 3.72 23.84
C GLU A 2 -10.27 3.22 22.84
N ARG A 3 -11.33 3.98 22.66
CA ARG A 3 -12.30 3.71 21.60
C ARG A 3 -11.60 3.98 20.26
N ALA A 4 -11.47 2.96 19.44
CA ALA A 4 -11.07 3.14 18.05
C ALA A 4 -11.98 4.22 17.42
N VAL A 5 -11.37 5.24 16.83
CA VAL A 5 -12.08 6.28 16.09
C VAL A 5 -12.69 5.60 14.87
N LYS A 6 -14.04 5.52 14.83
CA LYS A 6 -14.75 4.94 13.68
C LYS A 6 -14.78 5.96 12.55
N ASP A 7 -14.52 5.46 11.33
CA ASP A 7 -14.67 6.24 10.12
C ASP A 7 -16.13 6.67 9.89
N GLU A 8 -16.36 7.97 9.82
CA GLU A 8 -17.63 8.61 9.46
C GLU A 8 -17.53 9.48 8.20
N ILE A 9 -16.34 9.53 7.57
CA ILE A 9 -16.00 10.46 6.48
C ILE A 9 -16.91 10.28 5.25
N PHE A 10 -17.40 9.06 5.00
CA PHE A 10 -18.23 8.74 3.82
C PHE A 10 -19.74 8.76 4.09
N LYS A 11 -20.19 9.23 5.26
CA LYS A 11 -21.63 9.40 5.54
C LYS A 11 -22.23 10.62 4.85
N GLU A 12 -21.41 11.60 4.45
CA GLU A 12 -21.85 12.78 3.71
C GLU A 12 -21.41 12.72 2.24
N PRO A 13 -22.14 13.35 1.31
CA PRO A 13 -21.75 13.42 -0.09
C PRO A 13 -20.38 14.08 -0.24
N ILE A 14 -19.44 13.40 -0.90
CA ILE A 14 -18.08 13.89 -1.13
C ILE A 14 -18.17 15.12 -2.05
N LYS A 15 -17.88 16.30 -1.53
CA LYS A 15 -17.84 17.58 -2.29
C LYS A 15 -16.48 17.91 -2.91
N LYS A 16 -15.41 17.15 -2.56
CA LYS A 16 -14.04 17.34 -3.05
C LYS A 16 -13.50 16.04 -3.65
N GLN A 17 -12.49 16.18 -4.50
CA GLN A 17 -11.66 15.03 -4.91
C GLN A 17 -11.05 14.41 -3.65
N PHE A 18 -11.01 13.07 -3.61
CA PHE A 18 -10.45 12.33 -2.47
C PHE A 18 -8.96 12.68 -2.28
N GLU A 19 -8.62 13.17 -1.10
CA GLU A 19 -7.25 13.53 -0.70
C GLU A 19 -6.83 12.75 0.54
N PHE A 20 -5.57 12.31 0.59
CA PHE A 20 -4.98 11.64 1.76
C PHE A 20 -4.52 12.67 2.80
N ASP A 21 -5.45 13.45 3.32
CA ASP A 21 -5.22 14.47 4.34
C ASP A 21 -5.18 13.90 5.77
N ALA A 22 -5.00 14.78 6.77
CA ALA A 22 -4.92 14.37 8.17
C ALA A 22 -6.21 13.70 8.70
N SER A 23 -7.39 14.08 8.18
CA SER A 23 -8.67 13.49 8.58
C SER A 23 -8.78 12.05 8.07
N VAL A 24 -8.41 11.81 6.83
CA VAL A 24 -8.35 10.47 6.24
C VAL A 24 -7.28 9.64 6.94
N ALA A 25 -6.08 10.19 7.18
CA ALA A 25 -5.00 9.49 7.84
C ALA A 25 -5.37 8.98 9.23
N SER A 26 -6.17 9.73 9.99
CA SER A 26 -6.59 9.34 11.35
C SER A 26 -7.46 8.08 11.42
N VAL A 27 -8.16 7.75 10.33
CA VAL A 27 -9.08 6.60 10.25
C VAL A 27 -8.71 5.62 9.14
N PHE A 28 -7.57 5.84 8.48
CA PHE A 28 -7.20 5.14 7.25
C PHE A 28 -7.20 3.61 7.40
N ASP A 29 -6.59 3.09 8.44
CA ASP A 29 -6.48 1.64 8.63
C ASP A 29 -7.86 0.98 8.83
N ASP A 30 -8.79 1.64 9.54
CA ASP A 30 -10.17 1.18 9.68
C ASP A 30 -10.94 1.30 8.35
N MET A 31 -10.82 2.45 7.70
CA MET A 31 -11.47 2.73 6.42
C MET A 31 -11.06 1.74 5.34
N ILE A 32 -9.75 1.53 5.14
CA ILE A 32 -9.24 0.66 4.08
C ILE A 32 -9.63 -0.80 4.34
N GLY A 33 -9.59 -1.23 5.60
CA GLY A 33 -9.99 -2.59 6.00
C GLY A 33 -11.46 -2.89 5.72
N ARG A 34 -12.34 -1.89 5.79
CA ARG A 34 -13.77 -2.00 5.45
C ARG A 34 -14.06 -1.75 3.97
N SER A 35 -13.24 -0.95 3.29
CA SER A 35 -13.46 -0.56 1.90
C SER A 35 -12.85 -1.52 0.90
N VAL A 36 -11.79 -2.24 1.24
CA VAL A 36 -11.12 -3.19 0.34
C VAL A 36 -11.35 -4.61 0.84
N PRO A 37 -12.06 -5.46 0.07
CA PRO A 37 -12.30 -6.84 0.45
C PRO A 37 -11.00 -7.58 0.76
N TYR A 38 -10.97 -8.26 1.90
CA TYR A 38 -9.82 -9.08 2.34
C TYR A 38 -8.48 -8.33 2.44
N TYR A 39 -8.49 -7.01 2.66
CA TYR A 39 -7.28 -6.19 2.70
C TYR A 39 -6.20 -6.73 3.65
N SER A 40 -6.57 -7.01 4.90
CA SER A 40 -5.63 -7.57 5.89
C SER A 40 -5.13 -8.97 5.52
N ALA A 41 -5.97 -9.79 4.89
CA ALA A 41 -5.57 -11.10 4.40
C ALA A 41 -4.57 -10.99 3.25
N SER A 42 -4.77 -10.03 2.32
CA SER A 42 -3.82 -9.73 1.24
C SER A 42 -2.48 -9.26 1.79
N GLN A 43 -2.47 -8.34 2.76
CA GLN A 43 -1.23 -7.88 3.41
C GLN A 43 -0.48 -9.04 4.09
N LYS A 44 -1.22 -9.89 4.81
CA LYS A 44 -0.63 -11.08 5.45
C LYS A 44 -0.03 -12.02 4.41
N LEU A 45 -0.74 -12.30 3.32
CA LEU A 45 -0.25 -13.16 2.24
C LEU A 45 1.03 -12.62 1.61
N ILE A 46 1.08 -11.31 1.33
CA ILE A 46 2.27 -10.65 0.79
C ILE A 46 3.45 -10.79 1.77
N ALA A 47 3.21 -10.53 3.06
CA ALA A 47 4.25 -10.66 4.08
C ALA A 47 4.72 -12.11 4.26
N ASP A 48 3.82 -13.09 4.22
CA ASP A 48 4.15 -14.53 4.29
C ASP A 48 4.97 -14.96 3.07
N PHE A 49 4.55 -14.57 1.87
CA PHE A 49 5.25 -14.87 0.63
C PHE A 49 6.67 -14.29 0.61
N LEU A 50 6.81 -12.99 0.87
CA LEU A 50 8.12 -12.33 0.86
C LEU A 50 9.04 -12.85 1.97
N ALA A 51 8.49 -13.14 3.15
CA ALA A 51 9.27 -13.71 4.24
C ALA A 51 9.88 -15.07 3.89
N GLN A 52 9.22 -15.83 3.03
CA GLN A 52 9.68 -17.16 2.61
C GLN A 52 10.72 -17.11 1.49
N ILE A 53 10.56 -16.19 0.52
CA ILE A 53 11.39 -16.20 -0.69
C ILE A 53 12.60 -15.29 -0.61
N LEU A 54 12.55 -14.22 0.20
CA LEU A 54 13.64 -13.25 0.26
C LEU A 54 14.85 -13.81 1.02
N PRO A 55 16.07 -13.64 0.48
CA PRO A 55 17.30 -14.02 1.18
C PRO A 55 17.50 -13.20 2.47
N GLN A 56 18.42 -13.65 3.31
CA GLN A 56 18.76 -12.94 4.53
C GLN A 56 19.33 -11.54 4.23
N GLY A 57 18.84 -10.53 4.92
CA GLY A 57 19.29 -9.15 4.73
C GLY A 57 18.82 -8.49 3.45
N ALA A 58 17.90 -9.12 2.70
CA ALA A 58 17.37 -8.58 1.45
C ALA A 58 16.68 -7.23 1.64
N SER A 59 16.66 -6.45 0.57
CA SER A 59 16.08 -5.11 0.53
C SER A 59 14.69 -5.13 -0.11
N ALA A 60 13.72 -4.46 0.54
CA ALA A 60 12.38 -4.28 -0.02
C ALA A 60 11.92 -2.82 0.07
N ILE A 61 11.24 -2.35 -0.97
CA ILE A 61 10.65 -1.01 -1.02
C ILE A 61 9.15 -1.10 -1.30
N ASP A 62 8.35 -0.35 -0.55
CA ASP A 62 6.89 -0.21 -0.75
C ASP A 62 6.60 1.18 -1.32
N LEU A 63 6.14 1.21 -2.56
CA LEU A 63 5.83 2.43 -3.31
C LEU A 63 4.35 2.79 -3.13
N GLY A 64 4.08 3.86 -2.38
CA GLY A 64 2.76 4.21 -1.86
C GLY A 64 2.47 3.46 -0.55
N CYS A 65 3.41 3.52 0.38
CA CYS A 65 3.36 2.72 1.61
C CYS A 65 2.29 3.17 2.63
N SER A 66 1.71 4.35 2.46
CA SER A 66 0.67 4.90 3.35
C SER A 66 1.10 4.84 4.82
N THR A 67 0.36 4.16 5.68
CA THR A 67 0.68 3.98 7.11
C THR A 67 1.66 2.83 7.39
N ALA A 68 2.36 2.33 6.38
CA ALA A 68 3.39 1.27 6.41
C ALA A 68 2.90 -0.08 6.96
N SER A 69 1.60 -0.38 6.91
CA SER A 69 1.04 -1.61 7.49
C SER A 69 1.60 -2.88 6.85
N THR A 70 1.82 -2.90 5.53
CA THR A 70 2.43 -4.05 4.81
C THR A 70 3.89 -4.26 5.25
N LEU A 71 4.66 -3.19 5.33
CA LEU A 71 6.06 -3.25 5.77
C LEU A 71 6.17 -3.70 7.23
N LEU A 72 5.28 -3.25 8.12
CA LEU A 72 5.23 -3.69 9.51
C LEU A 72 4.86 -5.17 9.63
N ALA A 73 3.92 -5.66 8.82
CA ALA A 73 3.60 -7.08 8.76
C ALA A 73 4.79 -7.93 8.31
N LEU A 74 5.57 -7.44 7.33
CA LEU A 74 6.79 -8.09 6.87
C LEU A 74 7.91 -8.03 7.93
N TRP A 75 8.11 -6.87 8.57
CA TRP A 75 9.06 -6.69 9.66
C TRP A 75 8.82 -7.67 10.81
N GLY A 76 7.56 -7.85 11.20
CA GLY A 76 7.20 -8.80 12.26
C GLY A 76 7.57 -10.26 11.98
N LYS A 77 7.83 -10.61 10.70
CA LYS A 77 8.27 -11.94 10.26
C LYS A 77 9.77 -12.01 10.02
N ARG A 78 10.35 -10.94 9.50
CA ARG A 78 11.73 -10.86 9.01
C ARG A 78 12.35 -9.50 9.39
N SER A 79 12.80 -9.37 10.64
CA SER A 79 13.44 -8.16 11.15
C SER A 79 14.87 -7.94 10.66
N ASP A 80 15.40 -8.89 9.90
CA ASP A 80 16.70 -8.81 9.21
C ASP A 80 16.65 -8.04 7.89
N LEU A 81 15.45 -7.84 7.31
CA LEU A 81 15.29 -7.17 6.02
C LEU A 81 15.54 -5.66 6.11
N VAL A 82 16.06 -5.09 5.03
CA VAL A 82 16.22 -3.65 4.84
C VAL A 82 14.95 -3.10 4.17
N LEU A 83 14.09 -2.47 4.96
CA LEU A 83 12.77 -2.04 4.54
C LEU A 83 12.70 -0.52 4.35
N LYS A 84 12.10 -0.09 3.22
CA LYS A 84 11.86 1.31 2.91
C LYS A 84 10.42 1.50 2.42
N GLY A 85 9.77 2.57 2.90
CA GLY A 85 8.46 3.02 2.41
C GLY A 85 8.56 4.40 1.79
N VAL A 86 7.90 4.60 0.66
CA VAL A 86 7.77 5.90 -0.03
C VAL A 86 6.30 6.27 -0.13
N ASP A 87 5.94 7.49 0.24
CA ASP A 87 4.61 8.03 0.05
C ASP A 87 4.66 9.55 -0.11
N ASN A 88 3.71 10.13 -0.83
CA ASN A 88 3.65 11.58 -1.04
C ASN A 88 2.70 12.29 -0.05
N ALA A 89 2.03 11.55 0.84
CA ALA A 89 1.10 12.10 1.83
C ALA A 89 1.77 12.26 3.20
N PRO A 90 2.12 13.50 3.64
CA PRO A 90 2.81 13.72 4.92
C PRO A 90 2.06 13.17 6.13
N ALA A 91 0.72 13.28 6.13
CA ALA A 91 -0.13 12.78 7.22
C ALA A 91 -0.08 11.25 7.36
N MET A 92 -0.03 10.52 6.24
CA MET A 92 0.14 9.07 6.22
C MET A 92 1.50 8.68 6.81
N LEU A 93 2.57 9.34 6.38
CA LEU A 93 3.90 9.06 6.89
C LEU A 93 4.07 9.44 8.37
N GLN A 94 3.35 10.44 8.87
CA GLN A 94 3.32 10.75 10.30
C GLN A 94 2.75 9.57 11.10
N ASN A 95 1.63 8.98 10.66
CA ASN A 95 1.04 7.81 11.28
C ASN A 95 1.95 6.58 11.14
N ALA A 96 2.59 6.41 9.97
CA ALA A 96 3.56 5.35 9.75
C ALA A 96 4.72 5.43 10.75
N ARG A 97 5.30 6.63 10.97
CA ARG A 97 6.38 6.84 11.95
C ARG A 97 5.95 6.45 13.37
N ALA A 98 4.77 6.90 13.81
CA ALA A 98 4.24 6.55 15.12
C ALA A 98 4.06 5.03 15.31
N LYS A 99 3.57 4.34 14.27
CA LYS A 99 3.43 2.87 14.29
C LYS A 99 4.79 2.19 14.32
N ILE A 100 5.73 2.60 13.48
CA ILE A 100 7.10 2.06 13.41
C ILE A 100 7.77 2.18 14.77
N GLU A 101 7.66 3.34 15.41
CA GLU A 101 8.19 3.58 16.77
C GLU A 101 7.54 2.66 17.81
N ALA A 102 6.20 2.57 17.81
CA ALA A 102 5.45 1.74 18.74
C ALA A 102 5.80 0.25 18.62
N TYR A 103 6.12 -0.22 17.42
CA TYR A 103 6.55 -1.61 17.16
C TYR A 103 8.06 -1.83 17.33
N GLY A 104 8.84 -0.78 17.57
CA GLY A 104 10.31 -0.85 17.59
C GLY A 104 10.90 -1.31 16.26
N ALA A 105 10.20 -1.06 15.15
CA ALA A 105 10.60 -1.51 13.84
C ALA A 105 11.67 -0.61 13.21
N ARG A 106 12.51 -1.18 12.34
CA ARG A 106 13.52 -0.46 11.56
C ARG A 106 13.09 -0.39 10.11
N ILE A 107 12.31 0.64 9.77
CA ILE A 107 11.78 0.89 8.43
C ILE A 107 12.09 2.35 8.08
N GLU A 108 12.80 2.57 6.98
CA GLU A 108 13.04 3.90 6.44
C GLU A 108 11.77 4.43 5.77
N LEU A 109 11.47 5.73 5.97
CA LEU A 109 10.34 6.39 5.31
C LEU A 109 10.82 7.62 4.55
N GLU A 110 10.42 7.73 3.29
CA GLU A 110 10.69 8.86 2.41
C GLU A 110 9.38 9.54 1.98
N LEU A 111 9.36 10.88 2.12
CA LEU A 111 8.27 11.70 1.58
C LEU A 111 8.64 12.11 0.16
N ALA A 112 8.07 11.43 -0.84
CA ALA A 112 8.33 11.71 -2.25
C ALA A 112 7.18 11.26 -3.16
N ASP A 113 7.09 11.84 -4.35
CA ASP A 113 6.29 11.28 -5.43
C ASP A 113 7.02 10.06 -6.00
N ILE A 114 6.36 8.91 -6.00
CA ILE A 114 6.91 7.64 -6.51
C ILE A 114 7.32 7.71 -7.99
N LEU A 115 6.74 8.62 -8.75
CA LEU A 115 7.10 8.83 -10.16
C LEU A 115 8.42 9.57 -10.33
N GLU A 116 8.78 10.41 -9.35
CA GLU A 116 9.95 11.27 -9.38
C GLU A 116 11.10 10.74 -8.51
N CYS A 117 10.78 9.92 -7.47
CA CYS A 117 11.82 9.35 -6.60
C CYS A 117 12.71 8.36 -7.35
N GLU A 118 13.99 8.39 -7.06
CA GLU A 118 14.92 7.36 -7.51
C GLU A 118 14.97 6.23 -6.47
N PHE A 119 15.03 5.00 -6.95
CA PHE A 119 15.26 3.84 -6.11
C PHE A 119 16.26 2.90 -6.78
N ASP A 120 17.25 2.53 -6.00
CA ASP A 120 18.31 1.60 -6.40
C ASP A 120 17.76 0.19 -6.54
N ALA A 121 18.63 -0.71 -7.01
CA ALA A 121 18.34 -2.14 -7.11
C ALA A 121 17.79 -2.72 -5.80
N ARG A 122 16.68 -3.44 -5.88
CA ARG A 122 15.94 -4.04 -4.76
C ARG A 122 15.66 -5.51 -5.02
N ASP A 123 15.59 -6.28 -3.94
CA ASP A 123 15.19 -7.68 -4.01
C ASP A 123 13.66 -7.83 -4.08
N ALA A 124 12.93 -6.85 -3.55
CA ALA A 124 11.48 -6.77 -3.69
C ALA A 124 11.00 -5.32 -3.84
N VAL A 125 10.02 -5.12 -4.73
CA VAL A 125 9.23 -3.89 -4.85
C VAL A 125 7.77 -4.23 -4.60
N LEU A 126 7.11 -3.45 -3.74
CA LEU A 126 5.70 -3.61 -3.39
C LEU A 126 4.90 -2.40 -3.88
N MET A 127 3.67 -2.65 -4.33
CA MET A 127 2.66 -1.62 -4.62
C MET A 127 1.26 -2.14 -4.29
N ASN A 128 0.73 -1.85 -3.12
CA ASN A 128 -0.61 -2.29 -2.74
C ASN A 128 -1.65 -1.20 -3.03
N TYR A 129 -2.50 -1.43 -4.04
CA TYR A 129 -3.57 -0.52 -4.46
C TYR A 129 -3.08 0.89 -4.82
N THR A 130 -1.85 1.01 -5.30
CA THR A 130 -1.18 2.28 -5.61
C THR A 130 -1.14 2.58 -7.11
N LEU A 131 -0.91 1.58 -7.96
CA LEU A 131 -0.76 1.73 -9.40
C LEU A 131 -2.01 2.37 -10.06
N GLN A 132 -3.19 2.17 -9.46
CA GLN A 132 -4.45 2.78 -9.92
C GLN A 132 -4.42 4.32 -9.93
N PHE A 133 -3.63 4.95 -9.07
CA PHE A 133 -3.48 6.41 -8.99
C PHE A 133 -2.52 6.98 -10.05
N ILE A 134 -1.73 6.13 -10.71
CA ILE A 134 -0.88 6.54 -11.83
C ILE A 134 -1.73 6.59 -13.09
N ARG A 135 -1.65 7.71 -13.83
CA ARG A 135 -2.37 7.85 -15.08
C ARG A 135 -1.95 6.76 -16.08
N PRO A 136 -2.89 6.13 -16.81
CA PRO A 136 -2.61 5.00 -17.68
C PRO A 136 -1.42 5.18 -18.64
N PRO A 137 -1.23 6.35 -19.31
CA PRO A 137 -0.10 6.53 -20.22
C PRO A 137 1.28 6.46 -19.52
N ARG A 138 1.36 6.73 -18.22
CA ARG A 138 2.63 6.68 -17.45
C ARG A 138 2.93 5.33 -16.82
N ARG A 139 1.95 4.41 -16.78
CA ARG A 139 2.08 3.12 -16.06
C ARG A 139 3.15 2.23 -16.67
N GLN A 140 3.20 2.13 -18.00
CA GLN A 140 4.16 1.27 -18.69
C GLN A 140 5.61 1.68 -18.38
N ASP A 141 5.91 2.98 -18.50
CA ASP A 141 7.25 3.50 -18.21
C ASP A 141 7.63 3.32 -16.73
N PHE A 142 6.65 3.51 -15.85
CA PHE A 142 6.86 3.32 -14.42
C PHE A 142 7.12 1.85 -14.06
N VAL A 143 6.36 0.91 -14.61
CA VAL A 143 6.60 -0.53 -14.42
C VAL A 143 7.94 -0.94 -15.02
N ALA A 144 8.34 -0.36 -16.15
CA ALA A 144 9.66 -0.57 -16.73
C ALA A 144 10.79 -0.02 -15.84
N LYS A 145 10.56 1.10 -15.12
CA LYS A 145 11.48 1.62 -14.10
C LYS A 145 11.62 0.63 -12.95
N ILE A 146 10.50 0.09 -12.42
CA ILE A 146 10.50 -0.95 -11.38
C ILE A 146 11.30 -2.18 -11.84
N TYR A 147 11.03 -2.66 -13.05
CA TYR A 147 11.74 -3.83 -13.59
C TYR A 147 13.26 -3.64 -13.63
N ARG A 148 13.73 -2.45 -14.04
CA ARG A 148 15.16 -2.13 -14.06
C ARG A 148 15.78 -1.97 -12.67
N ALA A 149 14.98 -1.64 -11.66
CA ALA A 149 15.42 -1.50 -10.29
C ALA A 149 15.43 -2.82 -9.51
N LEU A 150 14.89 -3.91 -10.07
CA LEU A 150 14.94 -5.22 -9.44
C LEU A 150 16.32 -5.87 -9.65
N ASN A 151 16.83 -6.44 -8.57
CA ASN A 151 17.98 -7.35 -8.65
C ASN A 151 17.63 -8.61 -9.45
N ASP A 152 18.63 -9.35 -9.94
CA ASP A 152 18.41 -10.65 -10.55
C ASP A 152 17.68 -11.59 -9.57
N GLY A 153 16.53 -12.14 -10.02
CA GLY A 153 15.65 -12.94 -9.17
C GLY A 153 14.78 -12.12 -8.22
N GLY A 154 14.84 -10.79 -8.27
CA GLY A 154 13.98 -9.91 -7.51
C GLY A 154 12.52 -9.99 -7.94
N VAL A 155 11.60 -9.59 -7.05
CA VAL A 155 10.16 -9.72 -7.27
C VAL A 155 9.43 -8.38 -7.20
N PHE A 156 8.44 -8.20 -8.08
CA PHE A 156 7.46 -7.12 -7.99
C PHE A 156 6.13 -7.70 -7.54
N VAL A 157 5.64 -7.25 -6.39
CA VAL A 157 4.36 -7.68 -5.81
C VAL A 157 3.40 -6.49 -5.80
N PHE A 158 2.24 -6.64 -6.42
CA PHE A 158 1.23 -5.58 -6.42
C PHE A 158 -0.19 -6.14 -6.29
N SER A 159 -1.08 -5.32 -5.77
CA SER A 159 -2.51 -5.58 -5.69
C SER A 159 -3.25 -4.42 -6.32
N GLU A 160 -4.26 -4.72 -7.16
CA GLU A 160 -5.00 -3.69 -7.88
C GLU A 160 -6.47 -4.05 -8.06
N LYS A 161 -7.28 -3.01 -8.24
CA LYS A 161 -8.67 -3.14 -8.62
C LYS A 161 -8.77 -3.44 -10.12
N LEU A 162 -9.44 -4.53 -10.46
CA LEU A 162 -9.67 -4.90 -11.85
C LEU A 162 -10.81 -4.09 -12.47
N ILE A 163 -10.67 -3.77 -13.74
CA ILE A 163 -11.70 -3.23 -14.61
C ILE A 163 -12.03 -4.31 -15.64
N PHE A 164 -13.30 -4.55 -15.87
CA PHE A 164 -13.76 -5.52 -16.85
C PHE A 164 -14.22 -4.79 -18.12
N GLU A 165 -13.86 -5.32 -19.30
CA GLU A 165 -14.33 -4.80 -20.60
C GLU A 165 -15.83 -5.01 -20.78
N ASP A 166 -16.36 -6.15 -20.33
CA ASP A 166 -17.78 -6.44 -20.32
C ASP A 166 -18.51 -5.54 -19.30
N LYS A 167 -19.43 -4.71 -19.82
CA LYS A 167 -20.17 -3.72 -19.04
C LYS A 167 -21.09 -4.37 -17.99
N THR A 168 -21.68 -5.53 -18.32
CA THR A 168 -22.59 -6.24 -17.41
C THR A 168 -21.80 -6.84 -16.27
N LEU A 169 -20.68 -7.50 -16.57
CA LEU A 169 -19.80 -8.03 -15.54
C LEU A 169 -19.25 -6.91 -14.66
N SER A 170 -18.82 -5.78 -15.25
CA SER A 170 -18.33 -4.61 -14.53
C SER A 170 -19.38 -4.08 -13.55
N LYS A 171 -20.65 -3.94 -14.01
CA LYS A 171 -21.77 -3.51 -13.15
C LYS A 171 -22.02 -4.48 -12.01
N ASN A 172 -22.08 -5.78 -12.29
CA ASN A 172 -22.32 -6.81 -11.28
C ASN A 172 -21.22 -6.82 -10.21
N MET A 173 -19.96 -6.65 -10.62
CA MET A 173 -18.83 -6.57 -9.68
C MET A 173 -18.89 -5.32 -8.80
N ILE A 174 -19.33 -4.17 -9.33
CA ILE A 174 -19.55 -2.95 -8.55
C ILE A 174 -20.66 -3.19 -7.53
N GLU A 175 -21.78 -3.79 -7.91
CA GLU A 175 -22.88 -4.08 -6.98
C GLU A 175 -22.48 -5.04 -5.85
N ILE A 176 -21.66 -6.07 -6.16
CA ILE A 176 -21.11 -6.99 -5.16
C ILE A 176 -20.19 -6.22 -4.20
N TYR A 177 -19.32 -5.35 -4.74
CA TYR A 177 -18.42 -4.54 -3.95
C TYR A 177 -19.15 -3.55 -3.03
N GLU A 178 -20.21 -2.90 -3.52
CA GLU A 178 -21.04 -1.99 -2.71
C GLU A 178 -21.72 -2.72 -1.56
N LYS A 179 -22.23 -3.93 -1.80
CA LYS A 179 -22.81 -4.79 -0.74
C LYS A 179 -21.78 -5.23 0.30
N TYR A 180 -20.52 -5.38 -0.10
CA TYR A 180 -19.45 -5.71 0.84
C TYR A 180 -19.14 -4.56 1.80
N LYS A 181 -19.32 -3.30 1.36
CA LYS A 181 -19.02 -2.09 2.16
C LYS A 181 -20.08 -1.76 3.21
N LEU A 182 -21.28 -2.31 3.10
CA LEU A 182 -22.42 -2.10 4.01
C LEU A 182 -22.32 -3.03 5.22
#